data_99e24c73ff2a89825c9111fe002b4f09
#
_entry.id   99e24c73ff2a89825c9111fe002b4f09
#
_cell.length_a   1.000
_cell.length_b   1.000
_cell.length_c   1.000
_cell.angle_alpha   90.00
_cell.angle_beta   90.00
_cell.angle_gamma   90.00
#
_symmetry.space_group_name_H-M   'P 1'
#
loop_
_entity.id
_entity.type
_entity.pdbx_description
1 polymer ?
#
loop_
_entity_poly.entity_id
_entity_poly.type
_entity_poly.pdbx_seq_one_letter_code
_entity_poly.pdbx_strand_id
1 'polypeptide(L)'
;MDVIKLPKKFRMVCYEVMDGKDGALDTLETFADKYPHQVAAAKAEVAYFNLDYEQALDLDLTVLPWLEEWYYSNVSNEHMTAMAVAAIQLHREQEVIEALTKEQARIRAENGLPQRDRFC
;
A
#
# COMPACT_ATOMS: atom_id res chain seq x y z
N MET A 1 10.91 6.84 -13.21
CA MET A 1 9.48 6.54 -13.01
C MET A 1 8.71 7.80 -12.67
N ASP A 2 7.59 7.98 -13.31
CA ASP A 2 6.75 9.16 -13.07
C ASP A 2 5.85 8.92 -11.86
N VAL A 3 5.76 9.91 -10.99
CA VAL A 3 4.84 9.87 -9.86
C VAL A 3 3.42 10.10 -10.37
N ILE A 4 2.50 9.22 -9.99
CA ILE A 4 1.10 9.35 -10.37
C ILE A 4 0.47 10.49 -9.59
N LYS A 5 -0.13 11.43 -10.33
CA LYS A 5 -0.81 12.58 -9.75
C LYS A 5 -2.31 12.26 -9.60
N LEU A 6 -2.73 12.09 -8.36
CA LEU A 6 -4.13 11.75 -8.06
C LEU A 6 -5.03 12.98 -8.11
N PRO A 7 -6.28 12.83 -8.59
CA PRO A 7 -7.25 13.92 -8.52
C PRO A 7 -7.53 14.31 -7.07
N LYS A 8 -7.82 15.59 -6.84
CA LYS A 8 -8.20 16.07 -5.51
C LYS A 8 -9.43 15.32 -4.97
N LYS A 9 -10.37 15.00 -5.84
CA LYS A 9 -11.59 14.26 -5.47
C LYS A 9 -11.26 12.88 -4.90
N PHE A 10 -10.23 12.21 -5.40
CA PHE A 10 -9.82 10.91 -4.88
C PHE A 10 -9.49 11.00 -3.39
N ARG A 11 -8.69 11.99 -3.00
CA ARG A 11 -8.29 12.17 -1.61
C ARG A 11 -9.49 12.47 -0.72
N MET A 12 -10.40 13.31 -1.21
CA MET A 12 -11.63 13.62 -0.47
C MET A 12 -12.47 12.37 -0.23
N VAL A 13 -12.61 11.52 -1.24
CA VAL A 13 -13.37 10.27 -1.12
C VAL A 13 -12.72 9.34 -0.11
N CYS A 14 -11.41 9.27 -0.06
CA CYS A 14 -10.71 8.45 0.93
C CYS A 14 -11.08 8.88 2.36
N TYR A 15 -11.09 10.18 2.63
CA TYR A 15 -11.51 10.69 3.95
C TYR A 15 -12.97 10.34 4.24
N GLU A 16 -13.84 10.45 3.25
CA GLU A 16 -15.26 10.12 3.42
C GLU A 16 -15.46 8.63 3.74
N VAL A 17 -14.67 7.74 3.11
CA VAL A 17 -14.71 6.31 3.42
C VAL A 17 -14.26 6.08 4.86
N MET A 18 -13.20 6.74 5.28
CA MET A 18 -12.67 6.61 6.65
C MET A 18 -13.68 7.11 7.69
N ASP A 19 -14.46 8.14 7.34
CA ASP A 19 -15.49 8.69 8.21
C ASP A 19 -16.79 7.89 8.17
N GLY A 20 -16.87 6.85 7.34
CA GLY A 20 -18.04 5.98 7.26
C GLY A 20 -19.22 6.60 6.52
N LYS A 21 -18.98 7.56 5.63
CA LYS A 21 -20.04 8.20 4.85
C LYS A 21 -20.69 7.21 3.89
N ASP A 22 -22.02 7.19 3.88
CA ASP A 22 -22.79 6.32 3.00
C ASP A 22 -22.42 6.57 1.52
N GLY A 23 -22.19 5.49 0.77
CA GLY A 23 -21.86 5.56 -0.65
C GLY A 23 -20.42 5.94 -0.96
N ALA A 24 -19.62 6.32 0.04
CA ALA A 24 -18.22 6.72 -0.20
C ALA A 24 -17.39 5.57 -0.75
N LEU A 25 -17.58 4.36 -0.25
CA LEU A 25 -16.85 3.19 -0.74
C LEU A 25 -17.15 2.90 -2.20
N ASP A 26 -18.43 3.01 -2.59
CA ASP A 26 -18.82 2.84 -3.98
C ASP A 26 -18.18 3.91 -4.87
N THR A 27 -18.11 5.14 -4.39
CA THR A 27 -17.46 6.24 -5.11
C THR A 27 -15.96 5.96 -5.26
N LEU A 28 -15.31 5.44 -4.22
CA LEU A 28 -13.90 5.06 -4.30
C LEU A 28 -13.67 4.00 -5.37
N GLU A 29 -14.56 3.01 -5.47
CA GLU A 29 -14.49 1.96 -6.49
C GLU A 29 -14.53 2.51 -7.91
N THR A 30 -15.16 3.66 -8.14
CA THR A 30 -15.21 4.26 -9.48
C THR A 30 -13.84 4.69 -9.98
N PHE A 31 -12.87 4.86 -9.08
CA PHE A 31 -11.49 5.20 -9.45
C PHE A 31 -10.64 3.96 -9.77
N ALA A 32 -11.14 2.74 -9.51
CA ALA A 32 -10.33 1.52 -9.62
C ALA A 32 -9.84 1.25 -11.04
N ASP A 33 -10.62 1.61 -12.06
CA ASP A 33 -10.24 1.39 -13.46
C ASP A 33 -8.97 2.17 -13.83
N LYS A 34 -8.86 3.40 -13.33
CA LYS A 34 -7.74 4.28 -13.66
C LYS A 34 -6.62 4.22 -12.62
N TYR A 35 -6.97 3.99 -11.36
CA TYR A 35 -6.02 3.97 -10.25
C TYR A 35 -6.18 2.72 -9.38
N PRO A 36 -6.01 1.51 -9.96
CA PRO A 36 -6.29 0.27 -9.23
C PRO A 36 -5.41 0.08 -7.99
N HIS A 37 -4.13 0.43 -8.08
CA HIS A 37 -3.21 0.24 -6.97
C HIS A 37 -3.46 1.26 -5.86
N GLN A 38 -3.79 2.48 -6.24
CA GLN A 38 -4.09 3.56 -5.31
C GLN A 38 -5.39 3.28 -4.55
N VAL A 39 -6.40 2.72 -5.24
CA VAL A 39 -7.65 2.32 -4.60
C VAL A 39 -7.38 1.19 -3.60
N ALA A 40 -6.60 0.18 -3.98
CA ALA A 40 -6.24 -0.91 -3.08
C ALA A 40 -5.48 -0.40 -1.86
N ALA A 41 -4.56 0.53 -2.05
CA ALA A 41 -3.81 1.15 -0.96
C ALA A 41 -4.73 1.95 -0.02
N ALA A 42 -5.69 2.68 -0.57
CA ALA A 42 -6.67 3.42 0.23
C ALA A 42 -7.52 2.47 1.07
N LYS A 43 -7.94 1.34 0.50
CA LYS A 43 -8.68 0.32 1.24
C LYS A 43 -7.85 -0.29 2.35
N ALA A 44 -6.56 -0.51 2.12
CA ALA A 44 -5.65 -1.00 3.14
C ALA A 44 -5.57 -0.02 4.31
N GLU A 45 -5.49 1.27 4.02
CA GLU A 45 -5.45 2.31 5.04
C GLU A 45 -6.72 2.34 5.87
N VAL A 46 -7.88 2.26 5.21
CA VAL A 46 -9.17 2.21 5.91
C VAL A 46 -9.23 0.97 6.82
N ALA A 47 -8.83 -0.19 6.31
CA ALA A 47 -8.79 -1.42 7.09
C ALA A 47 -7.89 -1.27 8.32
N TYR A 48 -6.73 -0.66 8.14
CA TYR A 48 -5.78 -0.43 9.23
C TYR A 48 -6.39 0.46 10.33
N PHE A 49 -7.04 1.56 9.95
CA PHE A 49 -7.69 2.44 10.92
C PHE A 49 -8.88 1.79 11.62
N ASN A 50 -9.50 0.80 10.97
CA ASN A 50 -10.59 0.03 11.56
C ASN A 50 -10.08 -1.19 12.34
N LEU A 51 -8.77 -1.33 12.51
CA LEU A 51 -8.10 -2.42 13.22
C LEU A 51 -8.32 -3.79 12.55
N ASP A 52 -8.70 -3.79 11.27
CA ASP A 52 -8.78 -5.00 10.46
C ASP A 52 -7.40 -5.28 9.86
N TYR A 53 -6.50 -5.77 10.71
CA TYR A 53 -5.10 -5.97 10.34
C TYR A 53 -4.92 -7.02 9.25
N GLU A 54 -5.77 -8.04 9.21
CA GLU A 54 -5.67 -9.08 8.18
C GLU A 54 -5.93 -8.51 6.80
N GLN A 55 -7.02 -7.78 6.63
CA GLN A 55 -7.33 -7.14 5.35
C GLN A 55 -6.27 -6.08 5.00
N ALA A 56 -5.84 -5.29 5.98
CA ALA A 56 -4.83 -4.27 5.76
C ALA A 56 -3.52 -4.89 5.26
N LEU A 57 -3.05 -5.95 5.90
CA LEU A 57 -1.81 -6.61 5.50
C LEU A 57 -1.91 -7.25 4.12
N ASP A 58 -3.01 -7.96 3.85
CA ASP A 58 -3.20 -8.62 2.56
C ASP A 58 -3.23 -7.61 1.41
N LEU A 59 -3.91 -6.48 1.60
CA LEU A 59 -3.93 -5.41 0.60
C LEU A 59 -2.56 -4.74 0.45
N ASP A 60 -1.87 -4.46 1.54
CA ASP A 60 -0.54 -3.84 1.49
C ASP A 60 0.46 -4.73 0.74
N LEU A 61 0.44 -6.03 1.00
CA LEU A 61 1.30 -6.98 0.27
C LEU A 61 1.00 -6.99 -1.23
N THR A 62 -0.27 -6.84 -1.59
CA THR A 62 -0.70 -6.79 -2.99
C THR A 62 -0.17 -5.56 -3.70
N VAL A 63 -0.14 -4.40 -3.04
CA VAL A 63 0.28 -3.14 -3.67
C VAL A 63 1.77 -2.86 -3.54
N LEU A 64 2.50 -3.66 -2.78
CA LEU A 64 3.92 -3.45 -2.53
C LEU A 64 4.75 -3.18 -3.80
N PRO A 65 4.56 -3.95 -4.91
CA PRO A 65 5.35 -3.71 -6.14
C PRO A 65 5.13 -2.33 -6.77
N TRP A 66 4.03 -1.66 -6.44
CA TRP A 66 3.67 -0.37 -7.03
C TRP A 66 3.87 0.81 -6.10
N LEU A 67 4.44 0.62 -4.91
CA LEU A 67 4.70 1.73 -3.98
C LEU A 67 5.68 2.76 -4.54
N GLU A 68 6.50 2.38 -5.51
CA GLU A 68 7.39 3.31 -6.21
C GLU A 68 6.64 4.45 -6.89
N GLU A 69 5.39 4.22 -7.27
CA GLU A 69 4.56 5.26 -7.90
C GLU A 69 4.32 6.44 -6.97
N TRP A 70 4.59 6.27 -5.68
CA TRP A 70 4.41 7.31 -4.67
C TRP A 70 5.75 7.76 -4.08
N TYR A 71 6.76 7.68 -4.87
CA TYR A 71 8.14 7.88 -4.47
C TYR A 71 8.38 9.16 -3.65
N TYR A 72 7.71 10.27 -4.00
CA TYR A 72 7.88 11.54 -3.31
C TYR A 72 6.83 11.84 -2.26
N SER A 73 5.95 10.90 -1.96
CA SER A 73 4.91 11.11 -0.98
C SER A 73 5.23 10.36 0.30
N ASN A 74 4.60 10.76 1.40
CA ASN A 74 4.72 10.03 2.66
C ASN A 74 3.89 8.75 2.65
N VAL A 75 3.08 8.53 1.63
CA VAL A 75 2.16 7.40 1.54
C VAL A 75 2.91 6.06 1.60
N SER A 76 4.03 5.93 0.88
CA SER A 76 4.78 4.68 0.91
C SER A 76 5.32 4.37 2.31
N ASN A 77 5.81 5.38 3.04
CA ASN A 77 6.30 5.19 4.40
C ASN A 77 5.18 4.84 5.36
N GLU A 78 4.02 5.45 5.21
CA GLU A 78 2.84 5.15 6.02
C GLU A 78 2.37 3.71 5.78
N HIS A 79 2.36 3.25 4.53
CA HIS A 79 1.99 1.89 4.20
C HIS A 79 3.00 0.89 4.74
N MET A 80 4.29 1.19 4.67
CA MET A 80 5.32 0.33 5.24
C MET A 80 5.15 0.18 6.75
N THR A 81 4.87 1.29 7.45
CA THR A 81 4.63 1.27 8.89
C THR A 81 3.38 0.48 9.23
N ALA A 82 2.28 0.72 8.52
CA ALA A 82 1.02 0.01 8.74
C ALA A 82 1.19 -1.49 8.50
N MET A 83 1.91 -1.86 7.45
CA MET A 83 2.19 -3.26 7.12
C MET A 83 2.99 -3.93 8.24
N ALA A 84 4.00 -3.25 8.77
CA ALA A 84 4.81 -3.78 9.87
C ALA A 84 3.97 -3.98 11.14
N VAL A 85 3.15 -2.99 11.50
CA VAL A 85 2.28 -3.08 12.67
C VAL A 85 1.28 -4.22 12.52
N ALA A 86 0.62 -4.30 11.37
CA ALA A 86 -0.35 -5.36 11.09
C ALA A 86 0.30 -6.75 11.16
N ALA A 87 1.50 -6.89 10.60
CA ALA A 87 2.23 -8.15 10.63
C ALA A 87 2.57 -8.58 12.07
N ILE A 88 2.97 -7.64 12.91
CA ILE A 88 3.28 -7.92 14.31
C ILE A 88 2.02 -8.38 15.04
N GLN A 89 0.89 -7.72 14.82
CA GLN A 89 -0.38 -8.08 15.44
C GLN A 89 -0.86 -9.47 15.02
N LEU A 90 -0.57 -9.88 13.80
CA LEU A 90 -1.02 -11.14 13.23
C LEU A 90 0.02 -12.27 13.33
N HIS A 91 1.20 -11.98 13.86
CA HIS A 91 2.34 -12.91 13.87
C HIS A 91 2.72 -13.38 12.46
N ARG A 92 2.68 -12.46 11.48
CA ARG A 92 3.01 -12.73 10.08
C ARG A 92 4.23 -11.93 9.61
N GLU A 93 5.15 -11.62 10.52
CA GLU A 93 6.34 -10.82 10.22
C GLU A 93 7.21 -11.46 9.13
N GLN A 94 7.28 -12.79 9.12
CA GLN A 94 8.11 -13.50 8.14
C GLN A 94 7.60 -13.30 6.71
N GLU A 95 6.29 -13.22 6.51
CA GLU A 95 5.72 -12.95 5.19
C GLU A 95 6.13 -11.57 4.68
N VAL A 96 6.15 -10.58 5.57
CA VAL A 96 6.56 -9.21 5.21
C VAL A 96 8.05 -9.18 4.87
N ILE A 97 8.88 -9.83 5.68
CA ILE A 97 10.32 -9.90 5.44
C ILE A 97 10.60 -10.54 4.08
N GLU A 98 9.93 -11.65 3.76
CA GLU A 98 10.09 -12.33 2.48
C GLU A 98 9.62 -11.46 1.31
N ALA A 99 8.49 -10.79 1.45
CA ALA A 99 7.95 -9.91 0.41
C ALA A 99 8.90 -8.73 0.16
N LEU A 100 9.42 -8.10 1.21
CA LEU A 100 10.36 -6.99 1.09
C LEU A 100 11.69 -7.44 0.50
N THR A 101 12.17 -8.60 0.88
CA THR A 101 13.41 -9.17 0.32
C THR A 101 13.27 -9.39 -1.17
N LYS A 102 12.16 -9.97 -1.60
CA LYS A 102 11.86 -10.22 -3.01
C LYS A 102 11.76 -8.91 -3.78
N GLU A 103 11.06 -7.93 -3.23
CA GLU A 103 10.87 -6.63 -3.86
C GLU A 103 12.19 -5.87 -3.97
N GLN A 104 13.02 -5.89 -2.95
CA GLN A 104 14.34 -5.27 -3.00
C GLN A 104 15.20 -5.91 -4.10
N ALA A 105 15.18 -7.24 -4.20
CA ALA A 105 15.93 -7.95 -5.24
C ALA A 105 15.48 -7.52 -6.64
N ARG A 106 14.17 -7.38 -6.84
CA ARG A 106 13.60 -6.92 -8.11
C ARG A 106 14.07 -5.51 -8.46
N ILE A 107 13.98 -4.60 -7.51
CA ILE A 107 14.37 -3.20 -7.72
C ILE A 107 15.87 -3.09 -8.02
N ARG A 108 16.69 -3.82 -7.28
CA ARG A 108 18.13 -3.81 -7.52
C ARG A 108 18.47 -4.37 -8.89
N ALA A 109 17.81 -5.46 -9.29
CA ALA A 109 18.03 -6.04 -10.61
C ALA A 109 17.66 -5.08 -11.74
N GLU A 110 16.52 -4.40 -11.62
CA GLU A 110 16.07 -3.43 -12.62
C GLU A 110 17.00 -2.22 -12.73
N ASN A 111 17.71 -1.87 -11.67
CA ASN A 111 18.61 -0.72 -11.62
C ASN A 111 20.09 -1.13 -11.79
N GLY A 112 20.37 -2.39 -12.11
CA GLY A 112 21.73 -2.88 -12.32
C GLY A 112 22.60 -2.88 -11.07
N LEU A 113 22.00 -2.93 -9.90
CA LEU A 113 22.71 -2.94 -8.62
C LEU A 113 23.03 -4.37 -8.16
N PRO A 114 24.12 -4.56 -7.38
CA PRO A 114 24.45 -5.87 -6.83
C PRO A 114 23.32 -6.44 -5.98
N GLN A 115 23.10 -7.74 -6.07
CA GLN A 115 22.12 -8.42 -5.26
C GLN A 115 22.59 -8.55 -3.81
N ARG A 116 21.64 -8.66 -2.90
CA ARG A 116 21.88 -8.91 -1.48
C ARG A 116 21.21 -10.21 -1.07
N ASP A 117 21.76 -10.88 -0.06
CA ASP A 117 21.24 -12.16 0.39
C ASP A 117 19.87 -12.03 1.07
N ARG A 118 19.64 -10.89 1.71
CA ARG A 118 18.38 -10.63 2.40
C ARG A 118 18.14 -9.14 2.55
N PHE A 119 16.89 -8.79 2.84
CA PHE A 119 16.50 -7.43 3.16
C PHE A 119 17.09 -7.01 4.52
N CYS A 120 17.67 -5.83 4.55
CA CYS A 120 18.14 -5.21 5.79
C CYS A 120 18.04 -3.71 5.74
#